data_b1dafd1bc91afad5b6902324b71dd3c5
#
_entry.id   b1dafd1bc91afad5b6902324b71dd3c5
#
_cell.length_a   1.000
_cell.length_b   1.000
_cell.length_c   1.000
_cell.angle_alpha   90.00
_cell.angle_beta   90.00
_cell.angle_gamma   90.00
#
_symmetry.space_group_name_H-M   'P 1'
#
loop_
_entity.id
_entity.type
_entity.pdbx_description
1 polymer ?
#
loop_
_entity_poly.entity_id
_entity_poly.type
_entity_poly.pdbx_seq_one_letter_code
_entity_poly.pdbx_strand_id
1 'polypeptide(L)'
;MSKRRAIEQAKEKYYVSERRACLLFTQHRGTQRYEHRHSEFNEKLTERIIELSCSFGRYGYRRIHQLLTREGWQINHKRLERIWRQEGLKVPSKQPKRSRLWFNDGSYLRLKPLFRNHVWSYDFVADRTHEGRSFRILTLIDEYTRECLALKVRRHFKAQDVVEVLSELFLKRGLPCHIRSDNGPEFRAKVVRRWLEKFEIKNLFIEPGSPWENGYNESFNGKLRDELLNGEIFNNLKEAEILIEQWRKEYNGFRPHSALNYQPPAPSAVLPKVQRRHHLRLT
;
A
#
# COMPACT_ATOMS: atom_id res chain seq x y z
N MET A 1 1.44 -35.65 20.64
CA MET A 1 2.39 -36.50 19.90
C MET A 1 1.90 -36.70 18.49
N SER A 2 2.73 -36.58 17.42
CA SER A 2 2.26 -36.82 16.06
C SER A 2 2.01 -38.30 15.80
N LYS A 3 0.99 -38.64 14.99
CA LYS A 3 0.71 -40.05 14.62
C LYS A 3 1.93 -40.80 14.10
N ARG A 4 2.81 -40.11 13.35
CA ARG A 4 4.07 -40.68 12.84
C ARG A 4 4.97 -41.17 13.94
N ARG A 5 5.23 -40.35 14.98
CA ARG A 5 6.06 -40.73 16.13
C ARG A 5 5.45 -41.88 16.91
N ALA A 6 4.11 -41.88 17.08
CA ALA A 6 3.43 -42.97 17.77
C ALA A 6 3.55 -44.29 17.00
N ILE A 7 3.50 -44.27 15.67
CA ILE A 7 3.69 -45.45 14.82
C ILE A 7 5.13 -45.99 14.94
N GLU A 8 6.15 -45.12 14.89
CA GLU A 8 7.54 -45.56 15.05
C GLU A 8 7.78 -46.15 16.43
N GLN A 9 7.29 -45.53 17.49
CA GLN A 9 7.36 -46.08 18.84
C GLN A 9 6.65 -47.42 18.98
N ALA A 10 5.49 -47.59 18.33
CA ALA A 10 4.77 -48.86 18.35
C ALA A 10 5.56 -49.97 17.61
N LYS A 11 6.21 -49.65 16.51
CA LYS A 11 7.11 -50.58 15.80
C LYS A 11 8.26 -51.03 16.65
N GLU A 12 8.93 -50.08 17.29
CA GLU A 12 10.10 -50.36 18.14
C GLU A 12 9.73 -51.14 19.43
N LYS A 13 8.69 -50.70 20.12
CA LYS A 13 8.30 -51.25 21.42
C LYS A 13 7.61 -52.61 21.33
N TYR A 14 6.77 -52.83 20.29
CA TYR A 14 5.94 -54.03 20.20
C TYR A 14 6.28 -54.91 19.00
N TYR A 15 7.38 -54.61 18.28
CA TYR A 15 7.84 -55.36 17.12
C TYR A 15 6.79 -55.66 16.08
N VAL A 16 5.82 -54.72 15.93
CA VAL A 16 4.74 -54.84 14.93
C VAL A 16 5.16 -54.31 13.59
N SER A 17 4.62 -54.89 12.50
CA SER A 17 4.90 -54.37 11.16
C SER A 17 4.32 -52.95 10.96
N GLU A 18 4.99 -52.14 10.13
CA GLU A 18 4.52 -50.79 9.74
C GLU A 18 3.07 -50.80 9.27
N ARG A 19 2.69 -51.85 8.48
CA ARG A 19 1.33 -52.00 7.96
C ARG A 19 0.31 -52.09 9.09
N ARG A 20 0.61 -52.90 10.10
CA ARG A 20 -0.26 -53.13 11.26
C ARG A 20 -0.33 -51.89 12.16
N ALA A 21 0.79 -51.23 12.40
CA ALA A 21 0.86 -50.00 13.17
C ALA A 21 0.10 -48.87 12.46
N CYS A 22 0.28 -48.69 11.17
CA CYS A 22 -0.46 -47.68 10.38
C CYS A 22 -1.97 -47.93 10.39
N LEU A 23 -2.40 -49.21 10.33
CA LEU A 23 -3.82 -49.56 10.38
C LEU A 23 -4.42 -49.21 11.76
N LEU A 24 -3.73 -49.52 12.86
CA LEU A 24 -4.18 -49.19 14.20
C LEU A 24 -4.32 -47.68 14.46
N PHE A 25 -3.39 -46.90 13.93
CA PHE A 25 -3.43 -45.45 14.07
C PHE A 25 -4.24 -44.74 12.96
N THR A 26 -4.91 -45.51 12.09
CA THR A 26 -5.70 -44.95 10.97
C THR A 26 -4.87 -43.94 10.13
N GLN A 27 -3.63 -44.30 9.80
CA GLN A 27 -2.75 -43.50 8.98
C GLN A 27 -2.36 -44.24 7.70
N HIS A 28 -2.50 -43.59 6.55
CA HIS A 28 -2.06 -44.20 5.30
C HIS A 28 -0.53 -44.38 5.27
N ARG A 29 -0.05 -45.55 4.80
CA ARG A 29 1.39 -45.86 4.75
C ARG A 29 2.20 -44.87 3.91
N GLY A 30 1.62 -44.35 2.81
CA GLY A 30 2.24 -43.29 2.02
C GLY A 30 2.49 -42.00 2.84
N THR A 31 1.61 -41.69 3.79
CA THR A 31 1.82 -40.56 4.72
C THR A 31 2.91 -40.84 5.74
N GLN A 32 3.04 -42.11 6.21
CA GLN A 32 4.11 -42.52 7.13
C GLN A 32 5.48 -42.41 6.46
N ARG A 33 5.59 -42.86 5.21
CA ARG A 33 6.82 -42.90 4.41
C ARG A 33 7.15 -41.62 3.69
N TYR A 34 6.22 -40.63 3.74
CA TYR A 34 6.43 -39.37 3.06
C TYR A 34 7.63 -38.63 3.65
N GLU A 35 8.66 -38.46 2.86
CA GLU A 35 9.80 -37.62 3.16
C GLU A 35 9.62 -36.30 2.43
N HIS A 36 9.82 -35.22 3.16
CA HIS A 36 9.74 -33.87 2.56
C HIS A 36 10.95 -33.69 1.62
N ARG A 37 10.70 -33.68 0.32
CA ARG A 37 11.76 -33.39 -0.64
C ARG A 37 12.16 -31.93 -0.50
N HIS A 38 13.38 -31.71 -0.03
CA HIS A 38 14.00 -30.39 -0.12
C HIS A 38 14.16 -30.02 -1.58
N SER A 39 13.62 -28.87 -1.96
CA SER A 39 13.72 -28.34 -3.30
C SER A 39 14.49 -27.03 -3.20
N GLU A 40 15.65 -26.95 -3.82
CA GLU A 40 16.46 -25.74 -3.95
C GLU A 40 15.64 -24.55 -4.46
N PHE A 41 14.69 -24.83 -5.36
CA PHE A 41 13.73 -23.83 -5.83
C PHE A 41 12.85 -23.29 -4.69
N ASN A 42 12.41 -24.16 -3.74
CA ASN A 42 11.61 -23.68 -2.61
C ASN A 42 12.44 -22.85 -1.63
N GLU A 43 13.68 -23.20 -1.40
CA GLU A 43 14.58 -22.47 -0.52
C GLU A 43 14.83 -21.06 -1.08
N LYS A 44 15.27 -20.96 -2.33
CA LYS A 44 15.47 -19.68 -3.01
C LYS A 44 14.19 -18.82 -3.06
N LEU A 45 13.05 -19.47 -3.29
CA LEU A 45 11.76 -18.78 -3.27
C LEU A 45 11.42 -18.25 -1.88
N THR A 46 11.63 -19.05 -0.83
CA THR A 46 11.35 -18.65 0.56
C THR A 46 12.26 -17.49 0.98
N GLU A 47 13.56 -17.56 0.70
CA GLU A 47 14.51 -16.49 0.94
C GLU A 47 14.07 -15.19 0.26
N ARG A 48 13.67 -15.29 -1.02
CA ARG A 48 13.21 -14.10 -1.76
C ARG A 48 11.91 -13.52 -1.19
N ILE A 49 10.97 -14.35 -0.75
CA ILE A 49 9.75 -13.91 -0.08
C ILE A 49 10.09 -13.15 1.21
N ILE A 50 11.02 -13.66 2.01
CA ILE A 50 11.47 -13.02 3.26
C ILE A 50 12.13 -11.67 2.95
N GLU A 51 13.06 -11.60 2.00
CA GLU A 51 13.72 -10.35 1.59
C GLU A 51 12.72 -9.27 1.17
N LEU A 52 11.75 -9.63 0.31
CA LEU A 52 10.70 -8.70 -0.13
C LEU A 52 9.79 -8.28 1.03
N SER A 53 9.50 -9.19 1.95
CA SER A 53 8.67 -8.89 3.12
C SER A 53 9.38 -7.95 4.11
N CYS A 54 10.70 -8.09 4.26
CA CYS A 54 11.51 -7.17 5.04
C CYS A 54 11.62 -5.79 4.39
N SER A 55 11.76 -5.75 3.06
CA SER A 55 11.83 -4.47 2.31
C SER A 55 10.50 -3.74 2.27
N PHE A 56 9.38 -4.46 2.24
CA PHE A 56 8.02 -3.94 2.13
C PHE A 56 7.12 -4.47 3.24
N GLY A 57 7.45 -4.18 4.49
CA GLY A 57 6.79 -4.73 5.69
C GLY A 57 5.27 -4.52 5.77
N ARG A 58 4.70 -3.59 4.96
CA ARG A 58 3.25 -3.34 4.88
C ARG A 58 2.58 -4.02 3.67
N TYR A 59 3.33 -4.84 2.90
CA TYR A 59 2.77 -5.59 1.78
C TYR A 59 2.39 -7.00 2.23
N GLY A 60 1.12 -7.38 2.04
CA GLY A 60 0.66 -8.75 2.25
C GLY A 60 1.05 -9.65 1.08
N TYR A 61 0.91 -10.96 1.28
CA TYR A 61 1.31 -12.01 0.32
C TYR A 61 0.84 -11.78 -1.12
N ARG A 62 -0.34 -11.17 -1.33
CA ARG A 62 -0.83 -10.88 -2.69
C ARG A 62 0.00 -9.85 -3.44
N ARG A 63 0.50 -8.82 -2.74
CA ARG A 63 1.40 -7.83 -3.36
C ARG A 63 2.79 -8.40 -3.57
N ILE A 64 3.30 -9.16 -2.60
CA ILE A 64 4.58 -9.86 -2.73
C ILE A 64 4.53 -10.85 -3.91
N HIS A 65 3.41 -11.56 -4.10
CA HIS A 65 3.22 -12.42 -5.28
C HIS A 65 3.38 -11.64 -6.59
N GLN A 66 2.82 -10.44 -6.68
CA GLN A 66 2.94 -9.62 -7.89
C GLN A 66 4.36 -9.11 -8.12
N LEU A 67 5.11 -8.81 -7.05
CA LEU A 67 6.52 -8.44 -7.18
C LEU A 67 7.34 -9.62 -7.71
N LEU A 68 7.15 -10.80 -7.14
CA LEU A 68 7.79 -12.03 -7.62
C LEU A 68 7.43 -12.36 -9.08
N THR A 69 6.17 -12.19 -9.46
CA THR A 69 5.74 -12.39 -10.85
C THR A 69 6.47 -11.43 -11.80
N ARG A 70 6.68 -10.17 -11.41
CA ARG A 70 7.48 -9.20 -12.18
C ARG A 70 8.96 -9.56 -12.25
N GLU A 71 9.49 -10.24 -11.25
CA GLU A 71 10.85 -10.80 -11.24
C GLU A 71 10.99 -12.08 -12.08
N GLY A 72 9.88 -12.58 -12.65
CA GLY A 72 9.88 -13.78 -13.51
C GLY A 72 9.56 -15.09 -12.78
N TRP A 73 9.22 -15.05 -11.47
CA TRP A 73 8.83 -16.25 -10.74
C TRP A 73 7.46 -16.75 -11.16
N GLN A 74 7.40 -17.95 -11.72
CA GLN A 74 6.14 -18.61 -12.11
C GLN A 74 5.60 -19.42 -10.92
N ILE A 75 4.86 -18.79 -10.04
CA ILE A 75 4.31 -19.41 -8.83
C ILE A 75 2.83 -19.11 -8.66
N ASN A 76 2.10 -20.06 -8.07
CA ASN A 76 0.71 -19.83 -7.71
C ASN A 76 0.64 -19.08 -6.38
N HIS A 77 -0.28 -18.10 -6.29
CA HIS A 77 -0.50 -17.32 -5.08
C HIS A 77 -0.82 -18.18 -3.84
N LYS A 78 -1.49 -19.34 -4.01
CA LYS A 78 -1.76 -20.30 -2.92
C LYS A 78 -0.48 -20.93 -2.37
N ARG A 79 0.53 -21.19 -3.24
CA ARG A 79 1.85 -21.68 -2.80
C ARG A 79 2.56 -20.64 -1.95
N LEU A 80 2.57 -19.39 -2.41
CA LEU A 80 3.15 -18.28 -1.67
C LEU A 80 2.42 -18.06 -0.33
N GLU A 81 1.08 -18.07 -0.31
CA GLU A 81 0.30 -17.95 0.93
C GLU A 81 0.65 -19.03 1.95
N ARG A 82 0.88 -20.28 1.49
CA ARG A 82 1.31 -21.38 2.36
C ARG A 82 2.69 -21.09 2.96
N ILE A 83 3.68 -20.68 2.14
CA ILE A 83 5.03 -20.33 2.63
C ILE A 83 4.92 -19.16 3.61
N TRP A 84 4.15 -18.11 3.26
CA TRP A 84 3.89 -16.95 4.12
C TRP A 84 3.44 -17.32 5.53
N ARG A 85 2.52 -18.29 5.63
CA ARG A 85 2.03 -18.80 6.92
C ARG A 85 3.06 -19.68 7.64
N GLN A 86 3.81 -20.48 6.90
CA GLN A 86 4.86 -21.35 7.47
C GLN A 86 5.99 -20.52 8.09
N GLU A 87 6.40 -19.45 7.43
CA GLU A 87 7.43 -18.52 7.93
C GLU A 87 6.89 -17.52 8.97
N GLY A 88 5.62 -17.63 9.36
CA GLY A 88 5.02 -16.75 10.37
C GLY A 88 4.90 -15.29 9.95
N LEU A 89 5.02 -14.99 8.67
CA LEU A 89 4.95 -13.63 8.14
C LEU A 89 3.55 -13.05 8.36
N LYS A 90 3.48 -11.85 8.93
CA LYS A 90 2.22 -11.15 9.21
C LYS A 90 2.34 -9.69 8.85
N VAL A 91 1.30 -9.15 8.23
CA VAL A 91 1.14 -7.70 8.09
C VAL A 91 0.37 -7.21 9.31
N PRO A 92 0.81 -6.15 9.99
CA PRO A 92 0.04 -5.56 11.09
C PRO A 92 -1.40 -5.31 10.67
N SER A 93 -2.34 -5.73 11.50
CA SER A 93 -3.77 -5.55 11.22
C SER A 93 -4.12 -4.06 11.22
N LYS A 94 -4.97 -3.64 10.29
CA LYS A 94 -5.55 -2.30 10.34
C LYS A 94 -6.47 -2.22 11.55
N GLN A 95 -6.45 -1.06 12.23
CA GLN A 95 -7.45 -0.80 13.26
C GLN A 95 -8.86 -0.97 12.66
N PRO A 96 -9.78 -1.65 13.37
CA PRO A 96 -11.13 -1.81 12.91
C PRO A 96 -11.76 -0.41 12.70
N LYS A 97 -12.40 -0.21 11.57
CA LYS A 97 -13.17 1.00 11.33
C LYS A 97 -14.31 1.01 12.35
N ARG A 98 -14.47 2.12 13.10
CA ARG A 98 -15.68 2.33 13.91
C ARG A 98 -16.88 2.23 12.97
N SER A 99 -17.89 1.44 13.34
CA SER A 99 -19.12 1.31 12.57
C SER A 99 -19.74 2.70 12.39
N ARG A 100 -20.07 3.06 11.16
CA ARG A 100 -20.74 4.33 10.88
C ARG A 100 -22.23 4.11 11.09
N LEU A 101 -22.83 4.94 11.95
CA LEU A 101 -24.29 4.99 12.19
C LEU A 101 -25.05 5.75 11.09
N TRP A 102 -24.53 5.78 9.87
CA TRP A 102 -25.15 6.53 8.78
C TRP A 102 -25.77 5.58 7.78
N PHE A 103 -27.06 5.76 7.55
CA PHE A 103 -27.78 5.17 6.44
C PHE A 103 -27.27 5.84 5.15
N ASN A 104 -26.68 5.06 4.26
CA ASN A 104 -26.36 5.52 2.92
C ASN A 104 -27.64 5.36 2.09
N ASP A 105 -28.44 6.40 2.00
CA ASP A 105 -29.70 6.41 1.26
C ASP A 105 -29.51 6.51 -0.26
N GLY A 106 -28.25 6.51 -0.75
CA GLY A 106 -27.93 6.53 -2.17
C GLY A 106 -28.22 7.86 -2.87
N SER A 107 -28.63 8.89 -2.11
CA SER A 107 -29.15 10.16 -2.68
C SER A 107 -28.08 11.05 -3.35
N TYR A 108 -26.79 10.77 -3.20
CA TYR A 108 -25.73 11.60 -3.77
C TYR A 108 -24.97 10.94 -4.91
N LEU A 109 -25.20 11.42 -6.11
CA LEU A 109 -24.44 11.05 -7.31
C LEU A 109 -23.03 11.68 -7.26
N ARG A 110 -22.09 10.93 -6.70
CA ARG A 110 -20.69 11.30 -6.78
C ARG A 110 -20.21 11.24 -8.23
N LEU A 111 -19.64 12.34 -8.75
CA LEU A 111 -18.96 12.33 -10.04
C LEU A 111 -17.83 11.29 -10.03
N LYS A 112 -17.98 10.20 -10.80
CA LYS A 112 -16.94 9.18 -10.98
C LYS A 112 -15.98 9.64 -12.07
N PRO A 113 -14.66 9.47 -11.87
CA PRO A 113 -13.68 9.77 -12.90
C PRO A 113 -13.85 8.80 -14.07
N LEU A 114 -13.87 9.29 -15.30
CA LEU A 114 -14.09 8.48 -16.51
C LEU A 114 -12.81 8.30 -17.35
N PHE A 115 -11.86 9.23 -17.25
CA PHE A 115 -10.61 9.24 -17.99
C PHE A 115 -9.53 9.99 -17.20
N ARG A 116 -8.29 9.89 -17.66
CA ARG A 116 -7.15 10.60 -17.08
C ARG A 116 -7.39 12.13 -17.13
N ASN A 117 -7.00 12.83 -16.05
CA ASN A 117 -7.24 14.27 -15.86
C ASN A 117 -8.73 14.66 -15.83
N HIS A 118 -9.66 13.70 -15.64
CA HIS A 118 -11.07 14.07 -15.47
C HIS A 118 -11.31 14.74 -14.12
N VAL A 119 -10.86 14.10 -13.04
CA VAL A 119 -11.01 14.64 -11.68
C VAL A 119 -9.67 14.49 -10.95
N TRP A 120 -9.10 15.61 -10.54
CA TRP A 120 -8.02 15.62 -9.57
C TRP A 120 -8.60 15.89 -8.19
N SER A 121 -8.06 15.23 -7.19
CA SER A 121 -8.42 15.51 -5.82
C SER A 121 -7.19 15.83 -4.99
N TYR A 122 -7.32 16.79 -4.08
CA TYR A 122 -6.25 17.16 -3.18
C TYR A 122 -6.74 17.28 -1.73
N ASP A 123 -5.79 17.11 -0.80
CA ASP A 123 -6.06 17.11 0.63
C ASP A 123 -4.78 17.42 1.41
N PHE A 124 -4.90 17.70 2.71
CA PHE A 124 -3.77 17.89 3.59
C PHE A 124 -3.62 16.75 4.59
N VAL A 125 -2.39 16.27 4.72
CA VAL A 125 -1.98 15.35 5.79
C VAL A 125 -1.03 16.10 6.72
N ALA A 126 -1.29 16.06 8.01
CA ALA A 126 -0.41 16.64 9.02
C ALA A 126 0.48 15.58 9.67
N ASP A 127 1.73 15.94 9.96
CA ASP A 127 2.67 15.13 10.69
C ASP A 127 3.66 16.01 11.49
N ARG A 128 4.62 15.40 12.19
CA ARG A 128 5.59 16.11 13.04
C ARG A 128 7.00 15.57 12.83
N THR A 129 8.00 16.43 12.95
CA THR A 129 9.40 16.03 13.05
C THR A 129 9.70 15.49 14.44
N HIS A 130 10.86 14.82 14.61
CA HIS A 130 11.33 14.28 15.89
C HIS A 130 11.27 15.33 17.03
N GLU A 131 11.61 16.58 16.73
CA GLU A 131 11.52 17.70 17.66
C GLU A 131 10.08 18.14 18.00
N GLY A 132 9.05 17.45 17.53
CA GLY A 132 7.64 17.78 17.76
C GLY A 132 7.09 18.91 16.87
N ARG A 133 7.90 19.52 16.00
CA ARG A 133 7.46 20.60 15.11
C ARG A 133 6.56 20.05 14.01
N SER A 134 5.32 20.54 13.95
CA SER A 134 4.35 20.13 12.94
C SER A 134 4.75 20.55 11.52
N PHE A 135 4.35 19.74 10.54
CA PHE A 135 4.37 20.08 9.13
C PHE A 135 3.13 19.51 8.42
N ARG A 136 2.84 20.04 7.26
CA ARG A 136 1.72 19.60 6.42
C ARG A 136 2.24 19.08 5.09
N ILE A 137 1.53 18.10 4.54
CA ILE A 137 1.78 17.51 3.24
C ILE A 137 0.56 17.78 2.39
N LEU A 138 0.71 18.55 1.31
CA LEU A 138 -0.32 18.67 0.30
C LEU A 138 -0.26 17.43 -0.59
N THR A 139 -1.32 16.65 -0.59
CA THR A 139 -1.47 15.43 -1.42
C THR A 139 -2.36 15.76 -2.60
N LEU A 140 -1.96 15.38 -3.81
CA LEU A 140 -2.71 15.61 -5.03
C LEU A 140 -2.69 14.36 -5.90
N ILE A 141 -3.87 13.83 -6.24
CA ILE A 141 -4.02 12.58 -6.99
C ILE A 141 -4.97 12.74 -8.18
N ASP A 142 -4.71 11.99 -9.24
CA ASP A 142 -5.70 11.75 -10.29
C ASP A 142 -6.60 10.58 -9.87
N GLU A 143 -7.89 10.84 -9.72
CA GLU A 143 -8.85 9.85 -9.24
C GLU A 143 -9.06 8.68 -10.21
N TYR A 144 -8.82 8.87 -11.52
CA TYR A 144 -8.96 7.80 -12.52
C TYR A 144 -7.74 6.86 -12.51
N THR A 145 -6.56 7.42 -12.73
CA THR A 145 -5.31 6.64 -12.80
C THR A 145 -4.80 6.19 -11.45
N ARG A 146 -5.25 6.79 -10.35
CA ARG A 146 -4.73 6.62 -8.98
C ARG A 146 -3.30 7.16 -8.81
N GLU A 147 -2.78 7.86 -9.81
CA GLU A 147 -1.46 8.45 -9.76
C GLU A 147 -1.39 9.57 -8.73
N CYS A 148 -0.35 9.56 -7.92
CA CYS A 148 -0.03 10.67 -7.04
C CYS A 148 0.73 11.73 -7.83
N LEU A 149 0.06 12.80 -8.17
CA LEU A 149 0.59 13.89 -9.00
C LEU A 149 1.60 14.74 -8.24
N ALA A 150 1.32 15.02 -6.96
CA ALA A 150 2.23 15.76 -6.09
C ALA A 150 2.10 15.34 -4.63
N LEU A 151 3.25 15.37 -3.93
CA LEU A 151 3.37 15.41 -2.47
C LEU A 151 4.31 16.58 -2.14
N LYS A 152 3.76 17.65 -1.60
CA LYS A 152 4.55 18.83 -1.22
C LYS A 152 4.54 18.99 0.29
N VAL A 153 5.70 19.18 0.87
CA VAL A 153 5.91 19.27 2.33
C VAL A 153 6.27 20.70 2.69
N ARG A 154 5.54 21.31 3.63
CA ARG A 154 5.83 22.65 4.17
C ARG A 154 5.40 22.73 5.63
N ARG A 155 5.98 23.66 6.39
CA ARG A 155 5.51 23.95 7.75
C ARG A 155 4.08 24.49 7.74
N HIS A 156 3.82 25.41 6.84
CA HIS A 156 2.52 26.02 6.63
C HIS A 156 2.22 26.11 5.14
N PHE A 157 0.96 26.04 4.79
CA PHE A 157 0.48 26.28 3.43
C PHE A 157 -0.45 27.49 3.42
N LYS A 158 -0.19 28.40 2.51
CA LYS A 158 -1.10 29.48 2.15
C LYS A 158 -1.81 29.13 0.84
N ALA A 159 -2.91 29.83 0.55
CA ALA A 159 -3.62 29.65 -0.73
C ALA A 159 -2.71 29.85 -1.96
N GLN A 160 -1.74 30.76 -1.88
CA GLN A 160 -0.79 31.00 -2.96
C GLN A 160 0.14 29.79 -3.21
N ASP A 161 0.54 29.06 -2.15
CA ASP A 161 1.35 27.85 -2.27
C ASP A 161 0.60 26.74 -3.01
N VAL A 162 -0.71 26.64 -2.79
CA VAL A 162 -1.57 25.69 -3.51
C VAL A 162 -1.64 26.05 -5.00
N VAL A 163 -1.82 27.34 -5.34
CA VAL A 163 -1.83 27.83 -6.73
C VAL A 163 -0.49 27.52 -7.42
N GLU A 164 0.64 27.73 -6.73
CA GLU A 164 1.98 27.41 -7.27
C GLU A 164 2.10 25.93 -7.64
N VAL A 165 1.72 25.02 -6.75
CA VAL A 165 1.76 23.58 -6.99
C VAL A 165 0.85 23.17 -8.14
N LEU A 166 -0.37 23.72 -8.19
CA LEU A 166 -1.31 23.46 -9.28
C LEU A 166 -0.78 23.98 -10.62
N SER A 167 -0.17 25.19 -10.64
CA SER A 167 0.42 25.78 -11.85
C SER A 167 1.54 24.89 -12.41
N GLU A 168 2.46 24.41 -11.56
CA GLU A 168 3.50 23.46 -11.98
C GLU A 168 2.90 22.18 -12.60
N LEU A 169 1.81 21.68 -12.03
CA LEU A 169 1.17 20.46 -12.51
C LEU A 169 0.43 20.70 -13.82
N PHE A 170 -0.25 21.83 -13.99
CA PHE A 170 -0.93 22.19 -15.23
C PHE A 170 0.04 22.26 -16.41
N LEU A 171 1.24 22.81 -16.18
CA LEU A 171 2.30 22.85 -17.20
C LEU A 171 2.82 21.45 -17.55
N LYS A 172 2.95 20.56 -16.56
CA LYS A 172 3.54 19.21 -16.75
C LYS A 172 2.55 18.17 -17.25
N ARG A 173 1.27 18.29 -16.89
CA ARG A 173 0.25 17.22 -17.06
C ARG A 173 -0.96 17.63 -17.87
N GLY A 174 -1.11 18.93 -18.14
CA GLY A 174 -2.31 19.51 -18.69
C GLY A 174 -3.36 19.84 -17.62
N LEU A 175 -4.48 20.39 -18.04
CA LEU A 175 -5.56 20.84 -17.17
C LEU A 175 -6.51 19.68 -16.83
N PRO A 176 -6.96 19.55 -15.57
CA PRO A 176 -8.06 18.65 -15.23
C PRO A 176 -9.41 19.30 -15.57
N CYS A 177 -10.44 18.50 -15.83
CA CYS A 177 -11.79 19.03 -16.00
C CYS A 177 -12.37 19.50 -14.65
N HIS A 178 -12.03 18.78 -13.57
CA HIS A 178 -12.56 19.04 -12.24
C HIS A 178 -11.47 18.92 -11.19
N ILE A 179 -11.59 19.74 -10.15
CA ILE A 179 -10.78 19.61 -8.93
C ILE A 179 -11.72 19.39 -7.74
N ARG A 180 -11.44 18.34 -6.96
CA ARG A 180 -12.16 18.02 -5.73
C ARG A 180 -11.29 18.32 -4.52
N SER A 181 -11.85 19.02 -3.54
CA SER A 181 -11.19 19.31 -2.26
C SER A 181 -12.17 19.22 -1.11
N ASP A 182 -11.64 19.12 0.09
CA ASP A 182 -12.41 19.39 1.29
C ASP A 182 -12.74 20.91 1.40
N ASN A 183 -13.45 21.26 2.49
CA ASN A 183 -13.83 22.64 2.76
C ASN A 183 -12.76 23.41 3.57
N GLY A 184 -11.49 23.01 3.51
CA GLY A 184 -10.40 23.72 4.15
C GLY A 184 -10.31 25.19 3.77
N PRO A 185 -9.92 26.07 4.68
CA PRO A 185 -9.86 27.52 4.43
C PRO A 185 -8.89 27.86 3.28
N GLU A 186 -7.81 27.10 3.12
CA GLU A 186 -6.82 27.28 2.06
C GLU A 186 -7.43 27.01 0.67
N PHE A 187 -8.38 26.07 0.59
CA PHE A 187 -9.04 25.66 -0.66
C PHE A 187 -10.26 26.51 -1.02
N ARG A 188 -10.96 27.01 0.01
CA ARG A 188 -12.06 27.95 -0.15
C ARG A 188 -11.60 29.39 -0.41
N ALA A 189 -10.29 29.64 -0.31
CA ALA A 189 -9.75 30.98 -0.53
C ALA A 189 -10.14 31.53 -1.90
N LYS A 190 -10.63 32.77 -1.94
CA LYS A 190 -11.06 33.44 -3.18
C LYS A 190 -9.97 33.46 -4.25
N VAL A 191 -8.68 33.45 -3.84
CA VAL A 191 -7.52 33.42 -4.74
C VAL A 191 -7.52 32.12 -5.55
N VAL A 192 -7.63 30.94 -4.91
CA VAL A 192 -7.63 29.63 -5.56
C VAL A 192 -8.84 29.50 -6.50
N ARG A 193 -10.02 29.89 -6.01
CA ARG A 193 -11.27 29.81 -6.80
C ARG A 193 -11.19 30.65 -8.06
N ARG A 194 -10.86 31.96 -7.94
CA ARG A 194 -10.72 32.87 -9.10
C ARG A 194 -9.63 32.39 -10.06
N TRP A 195 -8.57 31.77 -9.54
CA TRP A 195 -7.51 31.24 -10.38
C TRP A 195 -7.99 30.03 -11.18
N LEU A 196 -8.72 29.09 -10.59
CA LEU A 196 -9.30 27.92 -11.28
C LEU A 196 -10.37 28.33 -12.30
N GLU A 197 -11.20 29.33 -11.99
CA GLU A 197 -12.22 29.89 -12.90
C GLU A 197 -11.60 30.42 -14.21
N LYS A 198 -10.38 31.01 -14.16
CA LYS A 198 -9.67 31.46 -15.38
C LYS A 198 -9.34 30.34 -16.37
N PHE A 199 -9.24 29.11 -15.88
CA PHE A 199 -8.96 27.91 -16.68
C PHE A 199 -10.21 27.05 -16.92
N GLU A 200 -11.40 27.57 -16.60
CA GLU A 200 -12.70 26.88 -16.74
C GLU A 200 -12.78 25.55 -15.97
N ILE A 201 -11.96 25.40 -14.92
CA ILE A 201 -11.91 24.18 -14.09
C ILE A 201 -13.03 24.25 -13.06
N LYS A 202 -13.90 23.21 -13.06
CA LYS A 202 -15.00 23.12 -12.11
C LYS A 202 -14.51 22.63 -10.75
N ASN A 203 -14.80 23.41 -9.71
CA ASN A 203 -14.51 23.03 -8.33
C ASN A 203 -15.63 22.17 -7.78
N LEU A 204 -15.29 20.97 -7.29
CA LEU A 204 -16.19 20.02 -6.63
C LEU A 204 -15.91 20.06 -5.13
N PHE A 205 -16.61 20.93 -4.41
CA PHE A 205 -16.50 20.95 -2.95
C PHE A 205 -17.25 19.77 -2.34
N ILE A 206 -16.65 19.14 -1.35
CA ILE A 206 -17.27 18.08 -0.56
C ILE A 206 -18.32 18.72 0.33
N GLU A 207 -19.53 18.21 0.36
CA GLU A 207 -20.56 18.70 1.26
C GLU A 207 -20.16 18.45 2.73
N PRO A 208 -20.45 19.40 3.64
CA PRO A 208 -20.25 19.20 5.05
C PRO A 208 -20.95 17.93 5.54
N GLY A 209 -20.22 17.01 6.16
CA GLY A 209 -20.78 15.73 6.62
C GLY A 209 -20.68 14.58 5.61
N SER A 210 -20.16 14.81 4.39
CA SER A 210 -20.05 13.81 3.32
C SER A 210 -18.59 13.33 3.08
N PRO A 211 -17.88 12.78 4.06
CA PRO A 211 -16.48 12.38 3.91
C PRO A 211 -16.26 11.32 2.82
N TRP A 212 -17.28 10.52 2.49
CA TRP A 212 -17.20 9.52 1.41
C TRP A 212 -16.96 10.12 0.03
N GLU A 213 -17.22 11.40 -0.18
CA GLU A 213 -16.92 12.08 -1.43
C GLU A 213 -15.42 12.20 -1.67
N ASN A 214 -14.59 12.28 -0.61
CA ASN A 214 -13.13 12.29 -0.68
C ASN A 214 -12.47 10.91 -0.53
N GLY A 215 -13.23 9.83 -0.68
CA GLY A 215 -12.76 8.46 -0.42
C GLY A 215 -11.50 8.05 -1.19
N TYR A 216 -11.17 8.72 -2.32
CA TYR A 216 -9.92 8.46 -3.04
C TYR A 216 -8.71 9.02 -2.29
N ASN A 217 -8.80 10.29 -1.83
CA ASN A 217 -7.75 10.90 -1.01
C ASN A 217 -7.66 10.24 0.37
N GLU A 218 -8.77 9.95 1.03
CA GLU A 218 -8.76 9.21 2.30
C GLU A 218 -8.04 7.87 2.16
N SER A 219 -8.35 7.12 1.09
CA SER A 219 -7.68 5.85 0.81
C SER A 219 -6.20 6.03 0.49
N PHE A 220 -5.82 7.09 -0.21
CA PHE A 220 -4.44 7.42 -0.53
C PHE A 220 -3.68 7.85 0.75
N ASN A 221 -4.21 8.78 1.50
CA ASN A 221 -3.63 9.29 2.74
C ASN A 221 -3.47 8.17 3.78
N GLY A 222 -4.45 7.25 3.84
CA GLY A 222 -4.35 6.06 4.67
C GLY A 222 -3.17 5.14 4.28
N LYS A 223 -2.82 5.05 2.99
CA LYS A 223 -1.66 4.29 2.53
C LYS A 223 -0.35 5.03 2.83
N LEU A 224 -0.32 6.35 2.61
CA LEU A 224 0.83 7.19 2.94
C LEU A 224 1.18 7.06 4.44
N ARG A 225 0.17 7.14 5.31
CA ARG A 225 0.37 6.93 6.75
C ARG A 225 0.85 5.53 7.08
N ASP A 226 0.17 4.52 6.55
CA ASP A 226 0.44 3.12 6.86
C ASP A 226 1.80 2.65 6.35
N GLU A 227 2.21 3.07 5.16
CA GLU A 227 3.40 2.59 4.47
C GLU A 227 4.65 3.45 4.70
N LEU A 228 4.49 4.71 5.14
CA LEU A 228 5.60 5.62 5.39
C LEU A 228 5.49 6.33 6.75
N LEU A 229 4.50 7.22 6.95
CA LEU A 229 4.52 8.17 8.07
C LEU A 229 4.50 7.49 9.44
N ASN A 230 3.81 6.36 9.61
CA ASN A 230 3.75 5.64 10.88
C ASN A 230 5.01 4.80 11.16
N GLY A 231 5.88 4.61 10.19
CA GLY A 231 7.09 3.81 10.31
C GLY A 231 8.38 4.61 10.31
N GLU A 232 8.32 5.92 10.02
CA GLU A 232 9.49 6.78 9.91
C GLU A 232 9.47 7.89 10.96
N ILE A 233 10.64 8.24 11.44
CA ILE A 233 10.88 9.39 12.31
C ILE A 233 11.69 10.41 11.53
N PHE A 234 11.10 11.56 11.24
CA PHE A 234 11.75 12.62 10.46
C PHE A 234 12.54 13.55 11.38
N ASN A 235 13.86 13.60 11.25
CA ASN A 235 14.68 14.51 12.06
C ASN A 235 14.43 15.98 11.71
N ASN A 236 14.21 16.28 10.43
CA ASN A 236 13.95 17.64 9.95
C ASN A 236 13.01 17.65 8.75
N LEU A 237 12.59 18.85 8.33
CA LEU A 237 11.66 19.03 7.23
C LEU A 237 12.23 18.57 5.89
N LYS A 238 13.53 18.76 5.65
CA LYS A 238 14.20 18.39 4.39
C LYS A 238 14.25 16.88 4.21
N GLU A 239 14.53 16.16 5.27
CA GLU A 239 14.48 14.70 5.28
C GLU A 239 13.06 14.19 4.97
N ALA A 240 12.04 14.77 5.65
CA ALA A 240 10.65 14.45 5.35
C ALA A 240 10.31 14.68 3.87
N GLU A 241 10.72 15.81 3.28
CA GLU A 241 10.51 16.12 1.86
C GLU A 241 11.12 15.05 0.95
N ILE A 242 12.37 14.65 1.21
CA ILE A 242 13.09 13.66 0.42
C ILE A 242 12.43 12.28 0.50
N LEU A 243 12.14 11.79 1.71
CA LEU A 243 11.56 10.46 1.92
C LEU A 243 10.12 10.36 1.40
N ILE A 244 9.33 11.41 1.56
CA ILE A 244 7.95 11.48 1.05
C ILE A 244 7.96 11.50 -0.49
N GLU A 245 8.86 12.25 -1.13
CA GLU A 245 8.99 12.26 -2.59
C GLU A 245 9.51 10.91 -3.12
N GLN A 246 10.43 10.26 -2.42
CA GLN A 246 10.88 8.91 -2.76
C GLN A 246 9.71 7.92 -2.71
N TRP A 247 8.91 7.96 -1.63
CA TRP A 247 7.72 7.12 -1.50
C TRP A 247 6.71 7.40 -2.62
N ARG A 248 6.50 8.66 -3.03
CA ARG A 248 5.64 9.00 -4.15
C ARG A 248 6.08 8.34 -5.46
N LYS A 249 7.38 8.33 -5.73
CA LYS A 249 7.95 7.66 -6.91
C LYS A 249 7.72 6.14 -6.85
N GLU A 250 7.96 5.53 -5.70
CA GLU A 250 7.70 4.09 -5.48
C GLU A 250 6.21 3.78 -5.60
N TYR A 251 5.33 4.61 -5.03
CA TYR A 251 3.89 4.48 -5.13
C TYR A 251 3.41 4.49 -6.58
N ASN A 252 3.89 5.42 -7.38
CA ASN A 252 3.48 5.58 -8.77
C ASN A 252 4.06 4.52 -9.71
N GLY A 253 5.34 4.20 -9.56
CA GLY A 253 6.05 3.38 -10.54
C GLY A 253 6.20 1.90 -10.16
N PHE A 254 6.14 1.59 -8.88
CA PHE A 254 6.47 0.24 -8.41
C PHE A 254 5.34 -0.43 -7.63
N ARG A 255 4.62 0.30 -6.79
CA ARG A 255 3.64 -0.27 -5.86
C ARG A 255 2.49 -1.00 -6.57
N PRO A 256 2.21 -2.30 -6.26
CA PRO A 256 1.06 -3.00 -6.83
C PRO A 256 -0.28 -2.46 -6.29
N HIS A 257 -1.19 -2.08 -7.20
CA HIS A 257 -2.53 -1.59 -6.87
C HIS A 257 -3.60 -2.60 -7.25
N SER A 258 -4.37 -3.10 -6.28
CA SER A 258 -5.44 -4.07 -6.53
C SER A 258 -6.53 -3.53 -7.47
N ALA A 259 -6.85 -2.23 -7.39
CA ALA A 259 -7.82 -1.59 -8.27
C ALA A 259 -7.33 -1.39 -9.73
N LEU A 260 -6.04 -1.60 -9.99
CA LEU A 260 -5.40 -1.50 -11.30
C LEU A 260 -4.82 -2.86 -11.74
N ASN A 261 -5.48 -3.96 -11.40
CA ASN A 261 -4.99 -5.32 -11.65
C ASN A 261 -3.54 -5.54 -11.19
N TYR A 262 -3.20 -4.97 -10.03
CA TYR A 262 -1.86 -4.96 -9.45
C TYR A 262 -0.78 -4.26 -10.29
N GLN A 263 -1.16 -3.47 -11.29
CA GLN A 263 -0.22 -2.58 -11.96
C GLN A 263 0.00 -1.31 -11.11
N PRO A 264 1.16 -0.66 -11.23
CA PRO A 264 1.38 0.64 -10.62
C PRO A 264 0.58 1.73 -11.36
N PRO A 265 0.26 2.87 -10.70
CA PRO A 265 -0.51 3.96 -11.31
C PRO A 265 0.15 4.60 -12.53
N ALA A 266 1.48 4.68 -12.55
CA ALA A 266 2.26 5.24 -13.64
C ALA A 266 3.46 4.32 -13.98
N PRO A 267 3.23 3.17 -14.64
CA PRO A 267 4.27 2.17 -14.91
C PRO A 267 5.41 2.68 -15.81
N SER A 268 5.21 3.77 -16.55
CA SER A 268 6.23 4.42 -17.37
C SER A 268 7.15 5.37 -16.60
N ALA A 269 6.89 5.63 -15.33
CA ALA A 269 7.81 6.38 -14.49
C ALA A 269 9.07 5.52 -14.25
N VAL A 270 10.18 5.87 -14.89
CA VAL A 270 11.46 5.19 -14.70
C VAL A 270 11.87 5.34 -13.25
N LEU A 271 11.80 4.25 -12.50
CA LEU A 271 12.37 4.21 -11.16
C LEU A 271 13.89 4.15 -11.26
N PRO A 272 14.63 4.98 -10.53
CA PRO A 272 16.02 4.68 -10.26
C PRO A 272 16.08 3.32 -9.56
N LYS A 273 17.07 2.47 -9.93
CA LYS A 273 17.30 1.17 -9.29
C LYS A 273 17.21 1.35 -7.78
N VAL A 274 16.32 0.60 -7.14
CA VAL A 274 16.14 0.64 -5.68
C VAL A 274 17.50 0.42 -5.03
N GLN A 275 18.12 1.48 -4.51
CA GLN A 275 19.26 1.32 -3.63
C GLN A 275 18.73 0.59 -2.39
N ARG A 276 19.24 -0.61 -2.15
CA ARG A 276 18.90 -1.42 -0.98
C ARG A 276 19.10 -0.55 0.25
N ARG A 277 18.03 -0.27 0.99
CA ARG A 277 18.14 0.30 2.33
C ARG A 277 18.85 -0.75 3.18
N HIS A 278 20.13 -0.60 3.40
CA HIS A 278 20.78 -1.31 4.48
C HIS A 278 20.20 -0.76 5.78
N HIS A 279 19.36 -1.54 6.43
CA HIS A 279 19.05 -1.30 7.82
C HIS A 279 20.37 -1.36 8.59
N LEU A 280 20.84 -0.21 9.04
CA LEU A 280 21.87 -0.13 10.06
C LEU A 280 21.35 -0.92 11.26
N ARG A 281 21.92 -2.10 11.46
CA ARG A 281 21.78 -2.81 12.73
C ARG A 281 22.44 -1.90 13.77
N LEU A 282 21.63 -1.30 14.62
CA LEU A 282 22.11 -0.74 15.87
C LEU A 282 22.57 -1.94 16.71
N THR A 283 23.86 -2.08 16.88
CA THR A 283 24.50 -2.90 17.91
C THR A 283 24.28 -2.27 19.26
#